data_383f23e38f722d46da25174f08b73cc1
#
_entry.id   383f23e38f722d46da25174f08b73cc1
#
_cell.length_a   1.000
_cell.length_b   1.000
_cell.length_c   1.000
_cell.angle_alpha   90.00
_cell.angle_beta   90.00
_cell.angle_gamma   90.00
#
_symmetry.space_group_name_H-M   'P 1'
#
loop_
_entity.id
_entity.type
_entity.pdbx_description
1 polymer ?
#
loop_
_entity_poly.entity_id
_entity_poly.type
_entity_poly.pdbx_seq_one_letter_code
_entity_poly.pdbx_strand_id
1 'polypeptide(L)'
;MEQGIWTREFLISPELCGMDGRLGVLGGLTLFQALAAEHAEQIGVGFAAMARRREFWLTVHCRIELLRPLALMDTVTGETWPEACRAESVRCFRSYRLRRGDEVFAVGRTEWAILGGAGKVVPVGQSGFPQDFPFPAMAAIEQKPRRFVDDFTEPGEAYPVRATDIDVGRHVNNLAYVRATLGCCTAEELTRVQTFEIHYASPCLEGETLRLSRCDDGAETRLAVKKENGKAAALAALTFRT
;
A
#
# COMPACT_ATOMS: atom_id res chain seq x y z
N MET A 1 -16.32 -4.97 -19.93
CA MET A 1 -15.64 -4.72 -18.64
C MET A 1 -16.37 -5.53 -17.60
N GLU A 2 -15.62 -6.26 -16.78
CA GLU A 2 -16.20 -6.97 -15.65
C GLU A 2 -16.76 -5.95 -14.65
N GLN A 3 -17.98 -6.15 -14.20
CA GLN A 3 -18.68 -5.19 -13.33
C GLN A 3 -17.87 -4.97 -12.03
N GLY A 4 -17.63 -3.71 -11.65
CA GLY A 4 -16.94 -3.37 -10.42
C GLY A 4 -15.40 -3.37 -10.49
N ILE A 5 -14.80 -3.66 -11.65
CA ILE A 5 -13.36 -3.58 -11.88
C ILE A 5 -13.01 -2.31 -12.66
N TRP A 6 -12.10 -1.49 -12.12
CA TRP A 6 -11.50 -0.35 -12.81
C TRP A 6 -10.22 -0.78 -13.50
N THR A 7 -10.02 -0.34 -14.73
CA THR A 7 -8.85 -0.69 -15.54
C THR A 7 -8.18 0.55 -16.11
N ARG A 8 -6.84 0.53 -16.15
CA ARG A 8 -6.02 1.55 -16.81
C ARG A 8 -4.77 0.93 -17.41
N GLU A 9 -4.34 1.43 -18.56
CA GLU A 9 -3.02 1.10 -19.13
C GLU A 9 -1.93 1.98 -18.52
N PHE A 10 -0.77 1.35 -18.25
CA PHE A 10 0.43 2.00 -17.77
C PHE A 10 1.63 1.62 -18.63
N LEU A 11 2.46 2.61 -18.92
CA LEU A 11 3.82 2.39 -19.40
C LEU A 11 4.74 2.26 -18.16
N ILE A 12 5.58 1.24 -18.13
CA ILE A 12 6.57 1.08 -17.07
C ILE A 12 7.74 2.05 -17.35
N SER A 13 7.68 3.20 -16.70
CA SER A 13 8.64 4.30 -16.87
C SER A 13 9.83 4.15 -15.91
N PRO A 14 10.96 4.88 -16.14
CA PRO A 14 12.19 4.71 -15.35
C PRO A 14 12.00 4.87 -13.84
N GLU A 15 11.15 5.79 -13.39
CA GLU A 15 10.89 6.06 -11.96
C GLU A 15 10.15 4.92 -11.25
N LEU A 16 9.57 3.98 -12.00
CA LEU A 16 8.89 2.79 -11.46
C LEU A 16 9.86 1.60 -11.32
N CYS A 17 11.06 1.69 -11.90
CA CYS A 17 12.00 0.59 -12.02
C CYS A 17 13.09 0.64 -10.94
N GLY A 18 13.59 -0.55 -10.57
CA GLY A 18 14.83 -0.72 -9.86
C GLY A 18 16.07 -0.60 -10.77
N MET A 19 17.27 -0.82 -10.20
CA MET A 19 18.55 -0.76 -10.93
C MET A 19 18.68 -1.77 -12.07
N ASP A 20 17.89 -2.83 -12.04
CA ASP A 20 17.82 -3.88 -13.07
C ASP A 20 16.90 -3.53 -14.25
N GLY A 21 16.33 -2.32 -14.26
CA GLY A 21 15.38 -1.89 -15.27
C GLY A 21 14.02 -2.61 -15.22
N ARG A 22 13.63 -3.14 -14.06
CA ARG A 22 12.36 -3.85 -13.86
C ARG A 22 11.52 -3.16 -12.83
N LEU A 23 10.19 -3.33 -12.94
CA LEU A 23 9.22 -2.81 -11.97
C LEU A 23 9.61 -3.29 -10.56
N GLY A 24 9.90 -2.31 -9.69
CA GLY A 24 10.17 -2.56 -8.27
C GLY A 24 8.91 -2.47 -7.40
N VAL A 25 9.06 -2.84 -6.13
CA VAL A 25 7.98 -2.76 -5.12
C VAL A 25 7.39 -1.35 -5.04
N LEU A 26 8.23 -0.33 -4.92
CA LEU A 26 7.77 1.07 -4.81
C LEU A 26 6.99 1.48 -6.05
N GLY A 27 7.49 1.13 -7.26
CA GLY A 27 6.80 1.38 -8.52
C GLY A 27 5.44 0.69 -8.59
N GLY A 28 5.38 -0.60 -8.23
CA GLY A 28 4.13 -1.36 -8.21
C GLY A 28 3.08 -0.76 -7.26
N LEU A 29 3.50 -0.37 -6.05
CA LEU A 29 2.62 0.28 -5.07
C LEU A 29 2.19 1.69 -5.52
N THR A 30 3.04 2.41 -6.26
CA THR A 30 2.67 3.70 -6.88
C THR A 30 1.54 3.51 -7.88
N LEU A 31 1.61 2.48 -8.75
CA LEU A 31 0.55 2.16 -9.69
C LEU A 31 -0.74 1.75 -8.97
N PHE A 32 -0.66 0.96 -7.90
CA PHE A 32 -1.82 0.56 -7.10
C PHE A 32 -2.49 1.75 -6.43
N GLN A 33 -1.71 2.70 -5.91
CA GLN A 33 -2.26 3.92 -5.29
C GLN A 33 -2.97 4.79 -6.35
N ALA A 34 -2.41 4.92 -7.54
CA ALA A 34 -3.05 5.64 -8.64
C ALA A 34 -4.38 5.00 -9.05
N LEU A 35 -4.40 3.68 -9.25
CA LEU A 35 -5.62 2.92 -9.57
C LEU A 35 -6.69 3.08 -8.50
N ALA A 36 -6.31 3.01 -7.21
CA ALA A 36 -7.25 3.17 -6.10
C ALA A 36 -7.88 4.56 -6.08
N ALA A 37 -7.05 5.61 -6.27
CA ALA A 37 -7.51 7.00 -6.28
C ALA A 37 -8.48 7.26 -7.43
N GLU A 38 -8.12 6.85 -8.64
CA GLU A 38 -8.98 7.02 -9.83
C GLU A 38 -10.30 6.28 -9.69
N HIS A 39 -10.28 5.01 -9.26
CA HIS A 39 -11.50 4.26 -9.05
C HIS A 39 -12.37 4.86 -7.95
N ALA A 40 -11.77 5.33 -6.85
CA ALA A 40 -12.51 6.01 -5.78
C ALA A 40 -13.22 7.27 -6.28
N GLU A 41 -12.59 8.07 -7.15
CA GLU A 41 -13.25 9.22 -7.79
C GLU A 41 -14.42 8.79 -8.67
N GLN A 42 -14.26 7.73 -9.48
CA GLN A 42 -15.31 7.21 -10.36
C GLN A 42 -16.55 6.72 -9.62
N ILE A 43 -16.39 6.12 -8.45
CA ILE A 43 -17.50 5.62 -7.62
C ILE A 43 -17.98 6.64 -6.56
N GLY A 44 -17.52 7.90 -6.63
CA GLY A 44 -17.99 8.99 -5.79
C GLY A 44 -17.50 8.98 -4.34
N VAL A 45 -16.40 8.26 -4.05
CA VAL A 45 -15.74 8.20 -2.73
C VAL A 45 -14.28 8.64 -2.77
N GLY A 46 -13.92 9.45 -3.76
CA GLY A 46 -12.60 10.07 -3.85
C GLY A 46 -12.40 11.14 -2.78
N PHE A 47 -11.19 11.68 -2.72
CA PHE A 47 -10.75 12.58 -1.67
C PHE A 47 -11.73 13.75 -1.40
N ALA A 48 -12.14 14.49 -2.44
CA ALA A 48 -13.01 15.64 -2.28
C ALA A 48 -14.42 15.27 -1.80
N ALA A 49 -14.97 14.14 -2.27
CA ALA A 49 -16.28 13.65 -1.87
C ALA A 49 -16.29 13.22 -0.39
N MET A 50 -15.28 12.47 0.03
CA MET A 50 -15.13 12.03 1.43
C MET A 50 -14.88 13.24 2.36
N ALA A 51 -14.03 14.19 1.96
CA ALA A 51 -13.75 15.39 2.77
C ALA A 51 -15.01 16.24 3.04
N ARG A 52 -15.94 16.38 2.05
CA ARG A 52 -17.24 17.05 2.26
C ARG A 52 -18.10 16.38 3.34
N ARG A 53 -17.93 15.06 3.53
CA ARG A 53 -18.60 14.26 4.56
C ARG A 53 -17.82 14.25 5.88
N ARG A 54 -16.64 14.89 5.93
CA ARG A 54 -15.66 14.80 7.02
C ARG A 54 -15.20 13.36 7.24
N GLU A 55 -15.07 12.61 6.18
CA GLU A 55 -14.59 11.24 6.17
C GLU A 55 -13.25 11.18 5.42
N PHE A 56 -12.37 10.26 5.80
CA PHE A 56 -11.06 10.09 5.18
C PHE A 56 -10.71 8.61 5.07
N TRP A 57 -10.10 8.22 3.95
CA TRP A 57 -9.53 6.90 3.80
C TRP A 57 -8.24 6.78 4.61
N LEU A 58 -8.16 5.75 5.42
CA LEU A 58 -6.97 5.37 6.18
C LEU A 58 -6.50 4.01 5.69
N THR A 59 -5.31 3.95 5.09
CA THR A 59 -4.67 2.69 4.76
C THR A 59 -4.12 2.07 6.04
N VAL A 60 -4.47 0.82 6.28
CA VAL A 60 -4.05 0.06 7.47
C VAL A 60 -2.95 -0.93 7.12
N HIS A 61 -3.07 -1.56 5.96
CA HIS A 61 -2.17 -2.62 5.53
C HIS A 61 -2.06 -2.62 4.01
N CYS A 62 -0.91 -3.01 3.50
CA CYS A 62 -0.67 -3.18 2.08
C CYS A 62 0.24 -4.38 1.83
N ARG A 63 -0.09 -5.18 0.82
CA ARG A 63 0.73 -6.28 0.32
C ARG A 63 0.83 -6.20 -1.19
N ILE A 64 2.04 -6.46 -1.72
CA ILE A 64 2.31 -6.67 -3.14
C ILE A 64 3.13 -7.94 -3.32
N GLU A 65 2.80 -8.68 -4.36
CA GLU A 65 3.56 -9.84 -4.83
C GLU A 65 3.99 -9.59 -6.28
N LEU A 66 5.29 -9.61 -6.52
CA LEU A 66 5.87 -9.52 -7.84
C LEU A 66 6.05 -10.94 -8.40
N LEU A 67 5.11 -11.38 -9.25
CA LEU A 67 5.06 -12.75 -9.75
C LEU A 67 6.04 -12.97 -10.91
N ARG A 68 6.16 -11.97 -11.79
CA ARG A 68 7.00 -11.99 -12.99
C ARG A 68 7.65 -10.63 -13.20
N PRO A 69 8.81 -10.56 -13.84
CA PRO A 69 9.45 -9.28 -14.16
C PRO A 69 8.65 -8.52 -15.22
N LEU A 70 8.44 -7.22 -14.99
CA LEU A 70 7.99 -6.23 -15.97
C LEU A 70 9.16 -5.32 -16.28
N ALA A 71 9.55 -5.24 -17.53
CA ALA A 71 10.69 -4.45 -17.96
C ALA A 71 10.32 -2.97 -18.20
N LEU A 72 11.33 -2.13 -18.12
CA LEU A 72 11.25 -0.74 -18.57
C LEU A 72 10.67 -0.67 -19.99
N MET A 73 9.76 0.28 -20.23
CA MET A 73 9.01 0.50 -21.47
C MET A 73 7.96 -0.60 -21.82
N ASP A 74 7.75 -1.59 -20.97
CA ASP A 74 6.59 -2.47 -21.10
C ASP A 74 5.29 -1.72 -20.86
N THR A 75 4.23 -2.09 -21.61
CA THR A 75 2.87 -1.61 -21.36
C THR A 75 2.07 -2.70 -20.67
N VAL A 76 1.34 -2.35 -19.61
CA VAL A 76 0.50 -3.28 -18.84
C VAL A 76 -0.86 -2.68 -18.55
N THR A 77 -1.85 -3.55 -18.41
CA THR A 77 -3.16 -3.18 -17.86
C THR A 77 -3.11 -3.34 -16.34
N GLY A 78 -3.32 -2.25 -15.63
CA GLY A 78 -3.59 -2.24 -14.21
C GLY A 78 -5.08 -2.36 -13.94
N GLU A 79 -5.45 -3.19 -12.97
CA GLU A 79 -6.82 -3.43 -12.55
C GLU A 79 -6.94 -3.26 -11.04
N THR A 80 -8.09 -2.72 -10.59
CA THR A 80 -8.40 -2.63 -9.17
C THR A 80 -9.90 -2.76 -8.92
N TRP A 81 -10.26 -3.36 -7.79
CA TRP A 81 -11.64 -3.48 -7.32
C TRP A 81 -11.72 -3.54 -5.80
N PRO A 82 -12.76 -2.95 -5.19
CA PRO A 82 -13.05 -3.20 -3.79
C PRO A 82 -13.60 -4.61 -3.63
N GLU A 83 -13.22 -5.28 -2.55
CA GLU A 83 -13.73 -6.60 -2.19
C GLU A 83 -15.05 -6.45 -1.42
N ALA A 84 -15.94 -7.44 -1.53
CA ALA A 84 -17.18 -7.47 -0.80
C ALA A 84 -16.93 -7.42 0.72
N CYS A 85 -17.66 -6.56 1.40
CA CYS A 85 -17.62 -6.45 2.85
C CYS A 85 -19.03 -6.26 3.40
N ARG A 86 -19.21 -6.55 4.70
CA ARG A 86 -20.50 -6.32 5.38
C ARG A 86 -20.65 -4.85 5.73
N ALA A 87 -21.90 -4.37 5.80
CA ALA A 87 -22.20 -2.98 6.13
C ALA A 87 -21.64 -2.54 7.51
N GLU A 88 -21.63 -3.44 8.48
CA GLU A 88 -21.09 -3.22 9.83
C GLU A 88 -19.56 -3.29 9.91
N SER A 89 -18.89 -3.69 8.83
CA SER A 89 -17.43 -3.80 8.81
C SER A 89 -16.78 -2.44 8.97
N VAL A 90 -15.77 -2.38 9.83
CA VAL A 90 -14.89 -1.20 10.03
C VAL A 90 -13.59 -1.32 9.24
N ARG A 91 -13.44 -2.39 8.48
CA ARG A 91 -12.33 -2.68 7.57
C ARG A 91 -12.89 -3.11 6.23
N CYS A 92 -12.30 -2.64 5.16
CA CYS A 92 -12.57 -3.05 3.80
C CYS A 92 -11.28 -3.32 3.05
N PHE A 93 -11.37 -4.13 2.02
CA PHE A 93 -10.22 -4.55 1.24
C PHE A 93 -10.36 -4.08 -0.21
N ARG A 94 -9.22 -3.90 -0.84
CA ARG A 94 -9.14 -3.60 -2.27
C ARG A 94 -8.05 -4.46 -2.88
N SER A 95 -8.38 -5.07 -3.99
CA SER A 95 -7.50 -5.91 -4.79
C SER A 95 -6.92 -5.17 -5.99
N TYR A 96 -5.74 -5.61 -6.42
CA TYR A 96 -5.01 -5.05 -7.57
C TYR A 96 -4.37 -6.16 -8.39
N ARG A 97 -4.25 -5.91 -9.69
CA ARG A 97 -3.55 -6.80 -10.63
C ARG A 97 -2.89 -5.99 -11.74
N LEU A 98 -1.64 -6.32 -12.07
CA LEU A 98 -0.99 -5.86 -13.29
C LEU A 98 -0.87 -7.03 -14.24
N ARG A 99 -1.44 -6.91 -15.45
CA ARG A 99 -1.46 -7.98 -16.44
C ARG A 99 -1.21 -7.49 -17.87
N ARG A 100 -0.83 -8.43 -18.73
CA ARG A 100 -0.80 -8.25 -20.20
C ARG A 100 -1.49 -9.47 -20.81
N GLY A 101 -2.62 -9.26 -21.48
CA GLY A 101 -3.50 -10.37 -21.85
C GLY A 101 -3.91 -11.16 -20.61
N ASP A 102 -3.70 -12.48 -20.64
CA ASP A 102 -3.99 -13.37 -19.51
C ASP A 102 -2.82 -13.53 -18.54
N GLU A 103 -1.65 -12.99 -18.90
CA GLU A 103 -0.46 -13.11 -18.06
C GLU A 103 -0.45 -12.06 -16.95
N VAL A 104 -0.35 -12.54 -15.69
CA VAL A 104 -0.31 -11.68 -14.48
C VAL A 104 1.14 -11.52 -14.01
N PHE A 105 1.56 -10.29 -13.82
CA PHE A 105 2.92 -9.91 -13.42
C PHE A 105 3.02 -9.52 -11.95
N ALA A 106 2.00 -8.84 -11.43
CA ALA A 106 1.94 -8.49 -10.01
C ALA A 106 0.49 -8.51 -9.51
N VAL A 107 0.33 -8.84 -8.26
CA VAL A 107 -0.94 -8.74 -7.52
C VAL A 107 -0.75 -7.96 -6.25
N GLY A 108 -1.81 -7.33 -5.76
CA GLY A 108 -1.78 -6.61 -4.52
C GLY A 108 -3.10 -6.61 -3.79
N ARG A 109 -3.02 -6.34 -2.49
CA ARG A 109 -4.18 -6.19 -1.63
C ARG A 109 -3.90 -5.10 -0.59
N THR A 110 -4.87 -4.21 -0.39
CA THR A 110 -4.81 -3.21 0.67
C THR A 110 -5.99 -3.34 1.60
N GLU A 111 -5.76 -3.09 2.89
CA GLU A 111 -6.77 -2.96 3.92
C GLU A 111 -6.96 -1.49 4.26
N TRP A 112 -8.22 -1.07 4.35
CA TRP A 112 -8.62 0.31 4.58
C TRP A 112 -9.61 0.42 5.73
N ALA A 113 -9.60 1.56 6.38
CA ALA A 113 -10.66 2.02 7.28
C ALA A 113 -11.13 3.40 6.83
N ILE A 114 -12.36 3.75 7.22
CA ILE A 114 -12.90 5.09 7.02
C ILE A 114 -12.85 5.82 8.37
N LEU A 115 -12.12 6.91 8.43
CA LEU A 115 -12.04 7.76 9.61
C LEU A 115 -13.07 8.89 9.47
N GLY A 116 -14.01 8.98 10.41
CA GLY A 116 -15.01 10.04 10.46
C GLY A 116 -14.52 11.29 11.17
N GLY A 117 -15.29 12.38 11.08
CA GLY A 117 -14.94 13.71 11.58
C GLY A 117 -14.67 13.81 13.10
N ALA A 118 -15.10 12.81 13.87
CA ALA A 118 -14.80 12.72 15.31
C ALA A 118 -13.49 11.97 15.61
N GLY A 119 -12.69 11.63 14.59
CA GLY A 119 -11.46 10.83 14.74
C GLY A 119 -11.73 9.36 15.06
N LYS A 120 -12.95 8.88 14.84
CA LYS A 120 -13.33 7.48 15.05
C LYS A 120 -13.55 6.76 13.72
N VAL A 121 -13.26 5.47 13.68
CA VAL A 121 -13.52 4.62 12.52
C VAL A 121 -15.03 4.46 12.34
N VAL A 122 -15.49 4.61 11.10
CA VAL A 122 -16.90 4.53 10.70
C VAL A 122 -17.13 3.19 9.98
N PRO A 123 -18.22 2.45 10.30
CA PRO A 123 -18.61 1.28 9.52
C PRO A 123 -18.90 1.65 8.05
N VAL A 124 -18.52 0.77 7.11
CA VAL A 124 -18.66 1.02 5.67
C VAL A 124 -20.12 1.36 5.29
N GLY A 125 -21.10 0.69 5.86
CA GLY A 125 -22.51 0.96 5.61
C GLY A 125 -23.05 2.28 6.17
N GLN A 126 -22.28 2.97 7.01
CA GLN A 126 -22.61 4.31 7.54
C GLN A 126 -21.80 5.42 6.85
N SER A 127 -20.90 5.07 5.94
CA SER A 127 -20.04 5.99 5.21
C SER A 127 -20.64 6.41 3.87
N GLY A 128 -19.88 7.23 3.12
CA GLY A 128 -20.21 7.57 1.74
C GLY A 128 -20.06 6.46 0.72
N PHE A 129 -19.62 5.26 1.10
CA PHE A 129 -19.42 4.17 0.16
C PHE A 129 -20.77 3.67 -0.40
N PRO A 130 -20.91 3.49 -1.75
CA PRO A 130 -22.16 3.04 -2.36
C PRO A 130 -22.52 1.63 -1.90
N GLN A 131 -23.76 1.47 -1.39
CA GLN A 131 -24.22 0.21 -0.81
C GLN A 131 -24.63 -0.83 -1.87
N ASP A 132 -24.90 -0.39 -3.08
CA ASP A 132 -25.30 -1.18 -4.26
C ASP A 132 -24.13 -1.45 -5.22
N PHE A 133 -22.90 -1.23 -4.75
CA PHE A 133 -21.71 -1.45 -5.59
C PHE A 133 -21.61 -2.92 -6.02
N PRO A 134 -21.37 -3.20 -7.33
CA PRO A 134 -21.28 -4.56 -7.85
C PRO A 134 -19.91 -5.17 -7.52
N PHE A 135 -19.74 -5.68 -6.31
CA PHE A 135 -18.47 -6.26 -5.87
C PHE A 135 -18.11 -7.52 -6.67
N PRO A 136 -16.91 -7.58 -7.27
CA PRO A 136 -16.39 -8.82 -7.82
C PRO A 136 -16.24 -9.91 -6.74
N ALA A 137 -16.61 -11.15 -7.10
CA ALA A 137 -16.58 -12.28 -6.17
C ALA A 137 -15.17 -12.89 -5.99
N MET A 138 -14.12 -12.11 -6.15
CA MET A 138 -12.73 -12.57 -6.08
C MET A 138 -11.83 -11.60 -5.33
N ALA A 139 -10.76 -12.12 -4.73
CA ALA A 139 -9.63 -11.38 -4.20
C ALA A 139 -8.38 -11.70 -5.02
N ALA A 140 -7.51 -10.72 -5.26
CA ALA A 140 -6.23 -10.96 -5.93
C ALA A 140 -5.25 -11.75 -5.04
N ILE A 141 -5.38 -11.59 -3.72
CA ILE A 141 -4.63 -12.31 -2.69
C ILE A 141 -5.63 -12.78 -1.65
N GLU A 142 -5.79 -14.10 -1.50
CA GLU A 142 -6.75 -14.69 -0.55
C GLU A 142 -6.24 -14.68 0.90
N GLN A 143 -4.92 -14.66 1.08
CA GLN A 143 -4.30 -14.66 2.41
C GLN A 143 -4.73 -13.44 3.20
N LYS A 144 -5.08 -13.68 4.47
CA LYS A 144 -5.37 -12.57 5.41
C LYS A 144 -4.11 -11.74 5.65
N PRO A 145 -4.26 -10.42 5.92
CA PRO A 145 -3.15 -9.60 6.37
C PRO A 145 -2.45 -10.24 7.57
N ARG A 146 -1.11 -10.26 7.53
CA ARG A 146 -0.33 -10.82 8.65
C ARG A 146 -0.45 -9.91 9.86
N ARG A 147 -0.36 -10.52 11.03
CA ARG A 147 -0.20 -9.77 12.27
C ARG A 147 1.29 -9.51 12.50
N PHE A 148 1.68 -8.25 12.46
CA PHE A 148 3.03 -7.86 12.80
C PHE A 148 3.23 -7.79 14.31
N VAL A 149 4.41 -8.20 14.77
CA VAL A 149 4.87 -8.05 16.14
C VAL A 149 6.03 -7.06 16.13
N ASP A 150 5.97 -6.07 17.01
CA ASP A 150 7.07 -5.13 17.22
C ASP A 150 8.01 -5.67 18.29
N ASP A 151 9.02 -6.39 17.86
CA ASP A 151 10.08 -6.99 18.68
C ASP A 151 11.46 -6.35 18.44
N PHE A 152 11.49 -5.20 17.78
CA PHE A 152 12.72 -4.43 17.55
C PHE A 152 13.12 -3.68 18.82
N THR A 153 14.25 -4.05 19.42
CA THR A 153 14.75 -3.47 20.68
C THR A 153 15.81 -2.40 20.46
N GLU A 154 16.59 -2.51 19.38
CA GLU A 154 17.69 -1.60 19.11
C GLU A 154 17.22 -0.30 18.41
N PRO A 155 17.81 0.85 18.76
CA PRO A 155 17.54 2.09 18.08
C PRO A 155 18.07 2.02 16.65
N GLY A 156 17.16 2.13 15.67
CA GLY A 156 17.52 2.11 14.26
C GLY A 156 18.15 3.41 13.74
N GLU A 157 18.48 3.42 12.45
CA GLU A 157 19.00 4.59 11.74
C GLU A 157 17.99 5.75 11.76
N ALA A 158 18.48 6.98 11.91
CA ALA A 158 17.64 8.17 11.94
C ALA A 158 17.14 8.54 10.52
N TYR A 159 15.84 8.71 10.40
CA TYR A 159 15.17 9.18 9.18
C TYR A 159 14.38 10.46 9.50
N PRO A 160 14.89 11.65 9.14
CA PRO A 160 14.15 12.90 9.34
C PRO A 160 13.05 13.04 8.30
N VAL A 161 11.81 13.17 8.74
CA VAL A 161 10.65 13.42 7.88
C VAL A 161 10.77 14.80 7.23
N ARG A 162 10.71 14.85 5.90
CA ARG A 162 10.82 16.06 5.10
C ARG A 162 9.48 16.47 4.51
N ALA A 163 9.37 17.71 4.05
CA ALA A 163 8.18 18.23 3.39
C ALA A 163 7.73 17.38 2.19
N THR A 164 8.68 16.76 1.46
CA THR A 164 8.41 15.86 0.33
C THR A 164 7.82 14.52 0.73
N ASP A 165 7.83 14.16 2.00
CA ASP A 165 7.22 12.94 2.53
C ASP A 165 5.74 13.14 2.90
N ILE A 166 5.27 14.39 2.93
CA ILE A 166 3.93 14.75 3.40
C ILE A 166 2.93 14.77 2.24
N ASP A 167 1.77 14.17 2.45
CA ASP A 167 0.68 14.12 1.49
C ASP A 167 -0.42 15.18 1.76
N VAL A 168 -1.48 15.11 0.95
CA VAL A 168 -2.67 15.98 1.04
C VAL A 168 -3.38 15.87 2.40
N GLY A 169 -3.23 14.76 3.12
CA GLY A 169 -3.73 14.52 4.47
C GLY A 169 -2.89 15.19 5.58
N ARG A 170 -1.78 15.87 5.20
CA ARG A 170 -0.81 16.52 6.10
C ARG A 170 -0.09 15.53 7.04
N HIS A 171 0.03 14.30 6.61
CA HIS A 171 0.79 13.24 7.29
C HIS A 171 1.80 12.63 6.32
N VAL A 172 2.72 11.87 6.86
CA VAL A 172 3.66 11.09 6.03
C VAL A 172 2.87 10.17 5.10
N ASN A 173 3.12 10.31 3.79
CA ASN A 173 2.50 9.50 2.74
C ASN A 173 2.86 8.01 2.92
N ASN A 174 1.91 7.13 2.62
CA ASN A 174 2.12 5.69 2.70
C ASN A 174 3.34 5.21 1.89
N LEU A 175 3.57 5.78 0.69
CA LEU A 175 4.74 5.45 -0.12
C LEU A 175 6.06 5.99 0.45
N ALA A 176 6.02 7.04 1.29
CA ALA A 176 7.22 7.50 1.99
C ALA A 176 7.67 6.48 3.05
N TYR A 177 6.74 5.85 3.79
CA TYR A 177 7.08 4.72 4.66
C TYR A 177 7.65 3.53 3.87
N VAL A 178 7.08 3.22 2.70
CA VAL A 178 7.61 2.16 1.83
C VAL A 178 9.03 2.50 1.39
N ARG A 179 9.27 3.73 0.93
CA ARG A 179 10.61 4.19 0.51
C ARG A 179 11.61 4.11 1.66
N ALA A 180 11.22 4.56 2.86
CA ALA A 180 12.07 4.51 4.05
C ALA A 180 12.42 3.07 4.43
N THR A 181 11.45 2.15 4.44
CA THR A 181 11.69 0.73 4.76
C THR A 181 12.56 0.06 3.70
N LEU A 182 12.28 0.26 2.40
CA LEU A 182 13.10 -0.29 1.32
C LEU A 182 14.53 0.28 1.31
N GLY A 183 14.72 1.51 1.82
CA GLY A 183 16.04 2.12 2.00
C GLY A 183 16.96 1.39 2.98
N CYS A 184 16.42 0.49 3.82
CA CYS A 184 17.21 -0.40 4.67
C CYS A 184 17.80 -1.62 3.92
N CYS A 185 17.50 -1.77 2.63
CA CYS A 185 17.98 -2.85 1.76
C CYS A 185 19.00 -2.32 0.75
N THR A 186 19.89 -3.18 0.28
CA THR A 186 20.76 -2.85 -0.84
C THR A 186 20.01 -2.84 -2.17
N ALA A 187 20.56 -2.17 -3.18
CA ALA A 187 19.96 -2.15 -4.51
C ALA A 187 19.85 -3.55 -5.12
N GLU A 188 20.84 -4.43 -4.88
CA GLU A 188 20.85 -5.83 -5.31
C GLU A 188 19.73 -6.64 -4.63
N GLU A 189 19.50 -6.46 -3.33
CA GLU A 189 18.42 -7.12 -2.62
C GLU A 189 17.08 -6.72 -3.21
N LEU A 190 16.86 -5.43 -3.50
CA LEU A 190 15.62 -4.94 -4.06
C LEU A 190 15.28 -5.55 -5.43
N THR A 191 16.26 -5.97 -6.24
CA THR A 191 16.00 -6.66 -7.51
C THR A 191 15.41 -8.06 -7.34
N ARG A 192 15.59 -8.66 -6.17
CA ARG A 192 15.14 -10.02 -5.85
C ARG A 192 13.87 -10.07 -5.00
N VAL A 193 13.32 -8.94 -4.59
CA VAL A 193 12.09 -8.93 -3.78
C VAL A 193 10.96 -9.64 -4.52
N GLN A 194 10.34 -10.59 -3.85
CA GLN A 194 9.17 -11.32 -4.33
C GLN A 194 7.90 -10.79 -3.70
N THR A 195 7.89 -10.62 -2.37
CA THR A 195 6.76 -10.06 -1.65
C THR A 195 7.19 -8.90 -0.78
N PHE A 196 6.32 -7.93 -0.62
CA PHE A 196 6.45 -6.86 0.36
C PHE A 196 5.11 -6.66 1.03
N GLU A 197 5.12 -6.58 2.35
CA GLU A 197 3.93 -6.38 3.16
C GLU A 197 4.21 -5.35 4.25
N ILE A 198 3.31 -4.38 4.44
CA ILE A 198 3.47 -3.30 5.41
C ILE A 198 2.17 -3.04 6.16
N HIS A 199 2.29 -2.85 7.47
CA HIS A 199 1.23 -2.39 8.35
C HIS A 199 1.54 -0.97 8.83
N TYR A 200 0.59 -0.05 8.66
CA TYR A 200 0.67 1.34 9.11
C TYR A 200 0.01 1.45 10.48
N ALA A 201 0.80 1.73 11.50
CA ALA A 201 0.39 1.69 12.90
C ALA A 201 0.05 3.06 13.48
N SER A 202 0.77 4.12 13.09
CA SER A 202 0.49 5.48 13.53
C SER A 202 1.00 6.53 12.54
N PRO A 203 0.23 7.65 12.36
CA PRO A 203 0.65 8.72 11.48
C PRO A 203 1.87 9.46 12.03
N CYS A 204 2.69 9.99 11.14
CA CYS A 204 3.83 10.86 11.45
C CYS A 204 3.69 12.20 10.73
N LEU A 205 4.35 13.22 11.26
CA LEU A 205 4.27 14.61 10.80
C LEU A 205 5.62 15.10 10.30
N GLU A 206 5.60 16.18 9.53
CA GLU A 206 6.81 16.90 9.14
C GLU A 206 7.64 17.31 10.35
N GLY A 207 8.96 17.15 10.24
CA GLY A 207 9.92 17.52 11.29
C GLY A 207 10.12 16.44 12.38
N GLU A 208 9.29 15.39 12.42
CA GLU A 208 9.58 14.22 13.28
C GLU A 208 10.84 13.51 12.77
N THR A 209 11.62 12.95 13.67
CA THR A 209 12.68 11.99 13.34
C THR A 209 12.19 10.58 13.62
N LEU A 210 12.22 9.73 12.60
CA LEU A 210 11.87 8.32 12.73
C LEU A 210 13.14 7.49 12.88
N ARG A 211 12.99 6.26 13.38
CA ARG A 211 14.05 5.26 13.52
C ARG A 211 13.74 4.07 12.65
N LEU A 212 14.68 3.72 11.77
CA LEU A 212 14.56 2.60 10.85
C LEU A 212 15.37 1.43 11.39
N SER A 213 14.73 0.28 11.56
CA SER A 213 15.40 -0.94 12.05
C SER A 213 15.15 -2.08 11.06
N ARG A 214 16.15 -2.96 10.94
CA ARG A 214 16.12 -4.17 10.09
C ARG A 214 16.50 -5.39 10.91
N CYS A 215 15.81 -6.51 10.66
CA CYS A 215 16.11 -7.82 11.23
C CYS A 215 15.94 -8.88 10.13
N ASP A 216 16.99 -9.65 9.89
CA ASP A 216 16.99 -10.76 8.93
C ASP A 216 16.88 -12.08 9.72
N ASP A 217 15.89 -12.91 9.40
CA ASP A 217 15.69 -14.21 10.03
C ASP A 217 15.89 -15.41 9.08
N GLY A 218 16.55 -15.15 7.95
CA GLY A 218 16.91 -16.14 6.93
C GLY A 218 15.78 -16.45 5.94
N ALA A 219 14.54 -16.40 6.34
CA ALA A 219 13.37 -16.62 5.48
C ALA A 219 12.79 -15.30 4.95
N GLU A 220 12.84 -14.28 5.77
CA GLU A 220 12.36 -12.93 5.44
C GLU A 220 13.23 -11.85 6.07
N THR A 221 13.16 -10.64 5.54
CA THR A 221 13.68 -9.43 6.17
C THR A 221 12.51 -8.68 6.78
N ARG A 222 12.57 -8.42 8.09
CA ARG A 222 11.61 -7.60 8.82
C ARG A 222 12.16 -6.20 9.02
N LEU A 223 11.27 -5.20 8.91
CA LEU A 223 11.62 -3.78 8.98
C LEU A 223 10.67 -3.06 9.91
N ALA A 224 11.17 -2.11 10.65
CA ALA A 224 10.37 -1.24 11.50
C ALA A 224 10.69 0.24 11.25
N VAL A 225 9.65 1.05 11.23
CA VAL A 225 9.72 2.51 11.32
C VAL A 225 9.12 2.90 12.65
N LYS A 226 9.92 3.47 13.53
CA LYS A 226 9.50 3.88 14.88
C LYS A 226 9.63 5.39 15.07
N LYS A 227 8.77 5.92 15.90
CA LYS A 227 8.90 7.29 16.44
C LYS A 227 9.98 7.31 17.53
N GLU A 228 10.50 8.49 17.87
CA GLU A 228 11.50 8.65 18.93
C GLU A 228 11.04 8.11 20.30
N ASN A 229 9.72 8.10 20.55
CA ASN A 229 9.15 7.53 21.77
C ASN A 229 9.02 5.99 21.76
N GLY A 230 9.59 5.33 20.73
CA GLY A 230 9.57 3.88 20.58
C GLY A 230 8.29 3.30 19.96
N LYS A 231 7.23 4.11 19.76
CA LYS A 231 5.99 3.64 19.15
C LYS A 231 6.19 3.33 17.67
N ALA A 232 5.73 2.16 17.22
CA ALA A 232 5.75 1.82 15.80
C ALA A 232 4.89 2.81 14.98
N ALA A 233 5.47 3.33 13.89
CA ALA A 233 4.78 4.07 12.86
C ALA A 233 4.37 3.14 11.71
N ALA A 234 5.29 2.23 11.30
CA ALA A 234 5.01 1.16 10.36
C ALA A 234 5.89 -0.06 10.66
N LEU A 235 5.37 -1.24 10.33
CA LEU A 235 6.10 -2.51 10.37
C LEU A 235 5.97 -3.18 9.01
N ALA A 236 7.08 -3.68 8.46
CA ALA A 236 7.09 -4.30 7.14
C ALA A 236 7.88 -5.60 7.12
N ALA A 237 7.63 -6.41 6.09
CA ALA A 237 8.39 -7.62 5.82
C ALA A 237 8.56 -7.82 4.31
N LEU A 238 9.71 -8.39 3.95
CA LEU A 238 10.05 -8.76 2.57
C LEU A 238 10.45 -10.24 2.51
N THR A 239 10.08 -10.87 1.39
CA THR A 239 10.70 -12.13 0.98
C THR A 239 11.38 -11.97 -0.36
N PHE A 240 12.40 -12.76 -0.60
CA PHE A 240 13.20 -12.68 -1.82
C PHE A 240 13.01 -13.95 -2.67
N ARG A 241 13.17 -13.78 -3.97
CA ARG A 241 13.28 -14.94 -4.89
C ARG A 241 14.57 -15.68 -4.58
N THR A 242 14.48 -16.99 -4.53
CA THR A 242 15.61 -17.91 -4.45
C THR A 242 16.38 -17.96 -5.77
#